data_230eda3cceb7153e66be3de945809e40
#
_entry.id   230eda3cceb7153e66be3de945809e40
#
_cell.length_a   1.000
_cell.length_b   1.000
_cell.length_c   1.000
_cell.angle_alpha   90.00
_cell.angle_beta   90.00
_cell.angle_gamma   90.00
#
_symmetry.space_group_name_H-M   'P 1'
#
loop_
_entity.id
_entity.type
_entity.pdbx_description
1 polymer ?
#
loop_
_entity_poly.entity_id
_entity_poly.type
_entity_poly.pdbx_seq_one_letter_code
_entity_poly.pdbx_strand_id
1 'polypeptide(L)'
;MAKKKAKKELDLADILAGELNKQSKDSKVAFFLNDDEAPTNVDGWISTGCAMLDVAVSNRPYGGLPVGRITEITGLEQSGKSLVSAHLLAETQKQG
;
A
#
# COMPACT_ATOMS: atom_id res chain seq x y z
N MET A 1 -19.74 7.93 -25.28
CA MET A 1 -18.42 7.87 -25.94
C MET A 1 -17.25 7.71 -24.99
N ALA A 2 -17.26 8.32 -23.79
CA ALA A 2 -16.22 8.11 -22.79
C ALA A 2 -16.07 6.65 -22.32
N LYS A 3 -17.18 5.91 -22.24
CA LYS A 3 -17.16 4.48 -21.89
C LYS A 3 -16.48 3.57 -22.92
N LYS A 4 -16.51 3.93 -24.20
CA LYS A 4 -15.82 3.15 -25.26
C LYS A 4 -14.31 3.36 -25.26
N LYS A 5 -13.84 4.56 -24.95
CA LYS A 5 -12.40 4.84 -24.81
C LYS A 5 -11.79 4.14 -23.61
N ALA A 6 -12.45 4.20 -22.47
CA ALA A 6 -12.00 3.51 -21.25
C ALA A 6 -11.95 1.99 -21.45
N LYS A 7 -12.91 1.41 -22.16
CA LYS A 7 -12.92 -0.03 -22.47
C LYS A 7 -11.78 -0.43 -23.42
N LYS A 8 -11.43 0.45 -24.36
CA LYS A 8 -10.34 0.20 -25.32
C LYS A 8 -8.96 0.30 -24.64
N GLU A 9 -8.80 1.22 -23.67
CA GLU A 9 -7.58 1.32 -22.87
C GLU A 9 -7.42 0.12 -21.93
N LEU A 10 -8.51 -0.36 -21.32
CA LEU A 10 -8.51 -1.56 -20.49
C LEU A 10 -8.13 -2.81 -21.31
N ASP A 11 -8.66 -2.96 -22.53
CA ASP A 11 -8.33 -4.08 -23.40
C ASP A 11 -6.84 -4.08 -23.80
N LEU A 12 -6.26 -2.89 -24.06
CA LEU A 12 -4.84 -2.75 -24.35
C LEU A 12 -3.96 -3.10 -23.15
N ALA A 13 -4.35 -2.65 -21.96
CA ALA A 13 -3.65 -2.98 -20.73
C ALA A 13 -3.69 -4.49 -20.42
N ASP A 14 -4.82 -5.13 -20.65
CA ASP A 14 -4.97 -6.58 -20.51
C ASP A 14 -4.04 -7.35 -21.47
N ILE A 15 -3.95 -6.93 -22.72
CA ILE A 15 -3.07 -7.53 -23.72
C ILE A 15 -1.60 -7.38 -23.31
N LEU A 16 -1.19 -6.18 -22.88
CA LEU A 16 0.18 -5.91 -22.44
C LEU A 16 0.56 -6.73 -21.21
N ALA A 17 -0.32 -6.79 -20.20
CA ALA A 17 -0.10 -7.60 -19.01
C ALA A 17 0.01 -9.08 -19.36
N GLY A 18 -0.83 -9.57 -20.25
CA GLY A 18 -0.80 -10.96 -20.72
C GLY A 18 0.51 -11.31 -21.44
N GLU A 19 1.01 -10.40 -22.28
CA GLU A 19 2.30 -10.62 -22.98
C GLU A 19 3.49 -10.61 -22.03
N LEU A 20 3.53 -9.66 -21.08
CA LEU A 20 4.60 -9.58 -20.08
C LEU A 20 4.63 -10.82 -19.21
N ASN A 21 3.47 -11.33 -18.82
CA ASN A 21 3.38 -12.56 -18.01
C ASN A 21 3.78 -13.80 -18.80
N LYS A 22 3.55 -13.85 -20.11
CA LYS A 22 4.00 -14.95 -20.98
C LYS A 22 5.51 -14.98 -21.18
N GLN A 23 6.16 -13.81 -21.21
CA GLN A 23 7.60 -13.72 -21.33
C GLN A 23 8.33 -14.13 -20.05
N SER A 24 7.69 -14.02 -18.91
CA SER A 24 8.24 -14.46 -17.63
C SER A 24 7.96 -15.95 -17.42
N LYS A 25 9.01 -16.74 -17.33
CA LYS A 25 8.89 -18.20 -17.24
C LYS A 25 8.51 -18.71 -15.85
N ASP A 26 8.74 -17.93 -14.81
CA ASP A 26 8.67 -18.44 -13.43
C ASP A 26 7.56 -17.83 -12.55
N SER A 27 7.04 -16.64 -12.89
CA SER A 27 6.01 -16.01 -12.06
C SER A 27 5.28 -14.91 -12.81
N LYS A 28 4.07 -14.59 -12.35
CA LYS A 28 3.31 -13.44 -12.83
C LYS A 28 4.06 -12.15 -12.44
N VAL A 29 4.45 -11.34 -13.41
CA VAL A 29 5.24 -10.11 -13.19
C VAL A 29 4.44 -8.83 -13.38
N ALA A 30 3.36 -8.86 -14.17
CA ALA A 30 2.50 -7.71 -14.42
C ALA A 30 1.14 -7.88 -13.72
N PHE A 31 0.77 -6.89 -12.90
CA PHE A 31 -0.47 -6.87 -12.13
C PHE A 31 -1.20 -5.55 -12.33
N PHE A 32 -2.52 -5.58 -12.27
CA PHE A 32 -3.31 -4.36 -12.10
C PHE A 32 -3.32 -3.97 -10.62
N LEU A 33 -3.27 -2.67 -10.33
CA LEU A 33 -3.22 -2.17 -8.95
C LEU A 33 -4.48 -2.48 -8.14
N ASN A 34 -5.60 -2.68 -8.80
CA ASN A 34 -6.87 -3.07 -8.18
C ASN A 34 -7.10 -4.58 -8.13
N ASP A 35 -6.12 -5.37 -8.53
CA ASP A 35 -6.17 -6.83 -8.45
C ASP A 35 -5.82 -7.29 -7.03
N ASP A 36 -6.58 -8.22 -6.47
CA ASP A 36 -6.35 -8.75 -5.13
C ASP A 36 -5.00 -9.48 -4.99
N GLU A 37 -4.48 -9.98 -6.09
CA GLU A 37 -3.19 -10.67 -6.13
C GLU A 37 -1.98 -9.72 -6.32
N ALA A 38 -2.22 -8.42 -6.50
CA ALA A 38 -1.14 -7.47 -6.71
C ALA A 38 -0.20 -7.41 -5.49
N PRO A 39 1.13 -7.51 -5.68
CA PRO A 39 2.08 -7.49 -4.57
C PRO A 39 2.16 -6.14 -3.86
N THR A 40 1.58 -5.10 -4.43
CA THR A 40 1.47 -3.77 -3.81
C THR A 40 0.29 -3.65 -2.84
N ASN A 41 -0.61 -4.63 -2.81
CA ASN A 41 -1.74 -4.63 -1.88
C ASN A 41 -1.25 -4.82 -0.44
N VAL A 42 -1.90 -4.09 0.47
CA VAL A 42 -1.58 -4.12 1.90
C VAL A 42 -2.68 -4.88 2.63
N ASP A 43 -2.31 -5.95 3.31
CA ASP A 43 -3.24 -6.83 3.99
C ASP A 43 -3.65 -6.31 5.37
N GLY A 44 -2.85 -5.46 5.97
CA GLY A 44 -3.11 -4.95 7.30
C GLY A 44 -2.47 -3.59 7.54
N TRP A 45 -2.97 -2.90 8.55
CA TRP A 45 -2.53 -1.57 8.93
C TRP A 45 -2.32 -1.50 10.43
N ILE A 46 -1.31 -0.74 10.85
CA ILE A 46 -1.00 -0.49 12.25
C ILE A 46 -1.30 0.98 12.54
N SER A 47 -2.18 1.24 13.51
CA SER A 47 -2.49 2.59 13.93
C SER A 47 -1.28 3.27 14.60
N THR A 48 -1.16 4.58 14.41
CA THR A 48 -0.17 5.39 15.12
C THR A 48 -0.62 5.75 16.54
N GLY A 49 -1.84 5.38 16.93
CA GLY A 49 -2.44 5.80 18.20
C GLY A 49 -3.11 7.17 18.13
N CYS A 50 -3.01 7.87 17.02
CA CYS A 50 -3.66 9.16 16.78
C CYS A 50 -4.50 9.09 15.52
N ALA A 51 -5.82 9.23 15.64
CA ALA A 51 -6.74 9.11 14.51
C ALA A 51 -6.46 10.13 13.40
N MET A 52 -6.09 11.35 13.75
CA MET A 52 -5.75 12.37 12.75
C MET A 52 -4.50 12.04 11.98
N LEU A 53 -3.47 11.51 12.65
CA LEU A 53 -2.24 11.08 12.02
C LEU A 53 -2.46 9.86 11.12
N ASP A 54 -3.27 8.91 11.56
CA ASP A 54 -3.64 7.74 10.77
C ASP A 54 -4.30 8.15 9.45
N VAL A 55 -5.26 9.08 9.49
CA VAL A 55 -5.93 9.59 8.29
C VAL A 55 -4.96 10.36 7.42
N ALA A 56 -4.07 11.15 8.00
CA ALA A 56 -3.08 11.93 7.23
C ALA A 56 -2.10 11.03 6.47
N VAL A 57 -1.70 9.91 7.05
CA VAL A 57 -0.72 8.99 6.47
C VAL A 57 -1.36 8.03 5.47
N SER A 58 -2.46 7.39 5.84
CA SER A 58 -3.04 6.30 5.06
C SER A 58 -4.40 6.60 4.44
N ASN A 59 -4.97 7.75 4.76
CA ASN A 59 -6.36 8.10 4.42
C ASN A 59 -7.39 7.08 4.96
N ARG A 60 -7.04 6.40 6.05
CA ARG A 60 -7.88 5.38 6.68
C ARG A 60 -8.00 5.66 8.18
N PRO A 61 -9.20 5.76 8.74
CA PRO A 61 -9.35 5.80 10.19
C PRO A 61 -8.81 4.49 10.78
N TYR A 62 -8.01 4.59 11.83
CA TYR A 62 -7.32 3.44 12.47
C TYR A 62 -6.31 2.72 11.57
N GLY A 63 -5.98 3.29 10.39
CA GLY A 63 -4.96 2.77 9.48
C GLY A 63 -3.55 3.04 9.97
N GLY A 64 -2.90 4.05 9.47
CA GLY A 64 -1.54 4.41 9.83
C GLY A 64 -0.50 3.78 8.91
N LEU A 65 0.34 2.87 9.39
CA LEU A 65 1.40 2.27 8.60
C LEU A 65 1.02 0.91 8.04
N PRO A 66 1.45 0.59 6.81
CA PRO A 66 1.14 -0.69 6.19
C PRO A 66 1.99 -1.82 6.78
N VAL A 67 1.37 -2.96 7.02
CA VAL A 67 2.05 -4.18 7.41
C VAL A 67 2.79 -4.78 6.21
N GLY A 68 3.97 -5.32 6.44
CA GLY A 68 4.75 -5.94 5.38
C GLY A 68 5.51 -4.96 4.48
N ARG A 69 5.68 -3.73 4.94
CA ARG A 69 6.42 -2.70 4.20
C ARG A 69 7.48 -2.06 5.11
N ILE A 70 8.51 -1.49 4.50
CA ILE A 70 9.52 -0.71 5.19
C ILE A 70 9.08 0.76 5.14
N THR A 71 8.97 1.39 6.30
CA THR A 71 8.60 2.79 6.43
C THR A 71 9.75 3.56 7.04
N GLU A 72 10.13 4.67 6.43
CA GLU A 72 11.16 5.57 6.93
C GLU A 72 10.51 6.81 7.55
N ILE A 73 10.94 7.16 8.77
CA ILE A 73 10.51 8.38 9.45
C ILE A 73 11.72 9.30 9.56
N THR A 74 11.65 10.45 8.89
CA THR A 74 12.73 11.42 8.86
C THR A 74 12.29 12.74 9.44
N GLY A 75 13.23 13.51 9.96
CA GLY A 75 12.96 14.83 10.51
C GLY A 75 14.16 15.35 11.30
N LEU A 76 14.03 16.57 11.77
CA LEU A 76 15.04 17.20 12.60
C LEU A 76 15.14 16.51 13.96
N GLU A 77 16.26 16.71 14.65
CA GLU A 77 16.42 16.22 16.00
C GLU A 77 15.33 16.75 16.95
N GLN A 78 14.91 15.95 17.91
CA GLN A 78 13.87 16.29 18.89
C GLN A 78 12.48 16.60 18.26
N SER A 79 12.20 16.10 17.05
CA SER A 79 10.91 16.30 16.38
C SER A 79 9.86 15.24 16.76
N GLY A 80 10.18 14.30 17.64
CA GLY A 80 9.25 13.27 18.07
C GLY A 80 9.25 11.99 17.26
N LYS A 81 10.26 11.76 16.41
CA LYS A 81 10.37 10.54 15.59
C LYS A 81 10.37 9.26 16.43
N SER A 82 11.18 9.24 17.47
CA SER A 82 11.26 8.09 18.40
C SER A 82 9.97 7.89 19.17
N LEU A 83 9.26 8.96 19.52
CA LEU A 83 7.98 8.89 20.18
C LEU A 83 6.92 8.24 19.28
N VAL A 84 6.85 8.61 18.03
CA VAL A 84 5.95 8.00 17.04
C VAL A 84 6.26 6.51 16.88
N SER A 85 7.55 6.15 16.81
CA SER A 85 7.98 4.75 16.70
C SER A 85 7.58 3.95 17.93
N ALA A 86 7.69 4.52 19.13
CA ALA A 86 7.26 3.87 20.37
C ALA A 86 5.75 3.64 20.41
N HIS A 87 4.95 4.59 19.94
CA HIS A 87 3.50 4.43 19.84
C HIS A 87 3.11 3.34 18.86
N LEU A 88 3.78 3.28 17.70
CA LEU A 88 3.57 2.22 16.72
C LEU A 88 3.88 0.84 17.28
N LEU A 89 4.95 0.72 18.05
CA LEU A 89 5.31 -0.53 18.71
C LEU A 89 4.23 -0.95 19.72
N ALA A 90 3.74 -0.01 20.52
CA ALA A 90 2.67 -0.27 21.48
C ALA A 90 1.38 -0.73 20.80
N GLU A 91 0.97 -0.08 19.73
CA GLU A 91 -0.22 -0.47 18.97
C GLU A 91 -0.05 -1.85 18.31
N THR A 92 1.16 -2.17 17.84
CA THR A 92 1.47 -3.49 17.30
C THR A 92 1.34 -4.58 18.39
N GLN A 93 1.81 -4.31 19.59
CA GLN A 93 1.67 -5.23 20.72
C GLN A 93 0.21 -5.48 21.10
N LYS A 94 -0.65 -4.50 20.99
CA LYS A 94 -2.09 -4.65 21.24
C LYS A 94 -2.78 -5.58 20.26
N GLN A 95 -2.26 -5.67 19.05
CA GLN A 95 -2.81 -6.57 18.04
C GLN A 95 -2.31 -8.01 18.20
N GLY A 96 -1.31 -8.21 19.02
CA GLY A 96 -0.68 -9.52 19.21
C GLY A 96 0.58 -9.64 18.41
#